data_3d8b740711ca0d9da36d9b4957ccf5c1
#
_entry.id   3d8b740711ca0d9da36d9b4957ccf5c1
#
_cell.length_a   1.000
_cell.length_b   1.000
_cell.length_c   1.000
_cell.angle_alpha   90.00
_cell.angle_beta   90.00
_cell.angle_gamma   90.00
#
_symmetry.space_group_name_H-M   'P 1'
#
loop_
_entity.id
_entity.type
_entity.pdbx_description
1 polymer ?
#
loop_
_entity_poly.entity_id
_entity_poly.type
_entity_poly.pdbx_seq_one_letter_code
_entity_poly.pdbx_strand_id
1 'polypeptide(L)'
;MNDSDVLTSVAGAVLGPGSHAVVDLLDVVPGVQVDAVRATDDLLPRLAFEESLANIFMLAHASLRPGGVLVAAVPELDRLGAFRPTAPPPKVHGDRVTLQLWDWAPDGLSYGLEVVTLLRRESGWEISASASTRHRVLSAAEMDAALHAAGFTTVQRLAPGESGSRVPVWVAVR
;
A
#
# COMPACT_ATOMS: atom_id res chain seq x y z
N MET A 1 13.01 -2.34 10.23
CA MET A 1 12.17 -1.16 9.97
C MET A 1 10.93 -1.68 9.25
N ASN A 2 9.75 -1.37 9.73
CA ASN A 2 8.51 -1.78 9.07
C ASN A 2 8.16 -0.77 7.94
N ASP A 3 7.23 -1.12 7.05
CA ASP A 3 6.90 -0.28 5.88
C ASP A 3 6.33 1.08 6.31
N SER A 4 5.55 1.13 7.40
CA SER A 4 5.03 2.39 7.97
C SER A 4 6.14 3.33 8.44
N ASP A 5 7.23 2.81 9.01
CA ASP A 5 8.38 3.62 9.46
C ASP A 5 9.12 4.20 8.25
N VAL A 6 9.26 3.41 7.17
CA VAL A 6 9.88 3.86 5.92
C VAL A 6 9.08 5.02 5.32
N LEU A 7 7.76 4.86 5.18
CA LEU A 7 6.89 5.90 4.61
C LEU A 7 6.90 7.17 5.47
N THR A 8 6.91 7.05 6.80
CA THR A 8 7.03 8.19 7.70
C THR A 8 8.37 8.91 7.52
N SER A 9 9.46 8.16 7.35
CA SER A 9 10.79 8.73 7.08
C SER A 9 10.82 9.49 5.75
N VAL A 10 10.22 8.92 4.69
CA VAL A 10 10.10 9.59 3.38
C VAL A 10 9.28 10.87 3.49
N ALA A 11 8.13 10.84 4.19
CA ALA A 11 7.31 12.02 4.43
C ALA A 11 8.11 13.11 5.16
N GLY A 12 8.83 12.76 6.22
CA GLY A 12 9.68 13.68 6.98
C GLY A 12 10.80 14.29 6.14
N ALA A 13 11.42 13.54 5.23
CA ALA A 13 12.44 14.06 4.32
C ALA A 13 11.87 15.11 3.35
N VAL A 14 10.62 14.97 2.92
CA VAL A 14 9.95 15.94 2.04
C VAL A 14 9.47 17.16 2.80
N LEU A 15 8.89 16.99 3.98
CA LEU A 15 8.33 18.08 4.80
C LEU A 15 9.40 18.92 5.50
N GLY A 16 10.62 18.39 5.62
CA GLY A 16 11.73 19.06 6.30
C GLY A 16 11.73 18.82 7.83
N PRO A 17 12.62 19.52 8.56
CA PRO A 17 12.76 19.32 10.00
C PRO A 17 11.52 19.81 10.77
N GLY A 18 11.10 19.05 11.77
CA GLY A 18 9.99 19.40 12.65
C GLY A 18 9.16 18.18 13.07
N SER A 19 8.13 18.43 13.87
CA SER A 19 7.14 17.44 14.21
C SER A 19 5.98 17.54 13.24
N HIS A 20 5.60 16.42 12.63
CA HIS A 20 4.55 16.36 11.60
C HIS A 20 3.41 15.44 12.03
N ALA A 21 2.17 15.88 11.79
CA ALA A 21 0.98 15.05 11.93
C ALA A 21 0.89 14.09 10.75
N VAL A 22 1.20 12.83 10.98
CA VAL A 22 1.16 11.75 9.98
C VAL A 22 0.02 10.80 10.32
N VAL A 23 -0.86 10.52 9.35
CA VAL A 23 -1.97 9.57 9.51
C VAL A 23 -1.94 8.52 8.43
N ASP A 24 -2.48 7.34 8.73
CA ASP A 24 -2.75 6.33 7.71
C ASP A 24 -3.97 6.73 6.87
N LEU A 25 -3.97 6.39 5.60
CA LEU A 25 -5.06 6.75 4.68
C LEU A 25 -6.44 6.29 5.17
N LEU A 26 -6.51 5.16 5.86
CA LEU A 26 -7.76 4.65 6.46
C LEU A 26 -8.25 5.46 7.67
N ASP A 27 -7.35 6.19 8.32
CA ASP A 27 -7.64 6.98 9.54
C ASP A 27 -7.89 8.46 9.22
N VAL A 28 -7.95 8.80 7.95
CA VAL A 28 -8.25 10.16 7.50
C VAL A 28 -9.67 10.55 7.92
N VAL A 29 -9.77 11.69 8.63
CA VAL A 29 -11.05 12.23 9.10
C VAL A 29 -11.42 13.45 8.27
N PRO A 30 -12.60 13.48 7.63
CA PRO A 30 -13.06 14.64 6.86
C PRO A 30 -13.06 15.91 7.69
N GLY A 31 -12.47 16.99 7.13
CA GLY A 31 -12.38 18.30 7.80
C GLY A 31 -11.19 18.47 8.74
N VAL A 32 -10.44 17.41 9.00
CA VAL A 32 -9.17 17.49 9.75
C VAL A 32 -8.01 17.52 8.76
N GLN A 33 -7.15 18.54 8.89
CA GLN A 33 -5.95 18.66 8.05
C GLN A 33 -4.71 18.13 8.76
N VAL A 34 -3.89 17.39 8.00
CA VAL A 34 -2.65 16.77 8.47
C VAL A 34 -1.48 17.15 7.56
N ASP A 35 -0.26 16.90 8.03
CA ASP A 35 0.97 17.19 7.28
C ASP A 35 1.27 16.09 6.26
N ALA A 36 1.00 14.85 6.61
CA ALA A 36 1.22 13.71 5.74
C ALA A 36 0.12 12.67 5.87
N VAL A 37 -0.23 12.05 4.74
CA VAL A 37 -1.03 10.84 4.65
C VAL A 37 -0.15 9.74 4.11
N ARG A 38 -0.17 8.55 4.71
CA ARG A 38 0.59 7.39 4.23
C ARG A 38 -0.33 6.22 3.89
N ALA A 39 0.06 5.45 2.87
CA ALA A 39 -0.59 4.22 2.47
C ALA A 39 0.45 3.11 2.29
N THR A 40 0.29 2.01 3.01
CA THR A 40 1.16 0.83 2.91
C THR A 40 0.93 0.08 1.60
N ASP A 41 1.82 -0.85 1.25
CA ASP A 41 1.94 -1.48 -0.06
C ASP A 41 0.70 -2.24 -0.56
N ASP A 42 -0.12 -2.79 0.33
CA ASP A 42 -1.34 -3.53 -0.04
C ASP A 42 -2.62 -2.67 0.02
N LEU A 43 -2.55 -1.49 0.63
CA LEU A 43 -3.74 -0.69 0.92
C LEU A 43 -4.38 -0.12 -0.35
N LEU A 44 -3.62 0.58 -1.20
CA LEU A 44 -4.16 1.18 -2.42
C LEU A 44 -4.69 0.14 -3.41
N PRO A 45 -3.98 -0.97 -3.72
CA PRO A 45 -4.52 -2.07 -4.50
C PRO A 45 -5.85 -2.60 -3.98
N ARG A 46 -6.01 -2.73 -2.65
CA ARG A 46 -7.23 -3.20 -2.01
C ARG A 46 -8.38 -2.19 -2.14
N LEU A 47 -8.13 -0.93 -1.78
CA LEU A 47 -9.15 0.12 -1.89
C LEU A 47 -9.58 0.34 -3.35
N ALA A 48 -8.64 0.31 -4.29
CA ALA A 48 -8.92 0.49 -5.72
C ALA A 48 -9.74 -0.65 -6.35
N PHE A 49 -9.90 -1.77 -5.66
CA PHE A 49 -10.80 -2.83 -6.08
C PHE A 49 -12.28 -2.44 -5.83
N GLU A 50 -12.55 -1.70 -4.77
CA GLU A 50 -13.91 -1.33 -4.33
C GLU A 50 -14.28 0.10 -4.74
N GLU A 51 -13.30 1.01 -4.87
CA GLU A 51 -13.49 2.43 -5.12
C GLU A 51 -12.56 2.93 -6.24
N SER A 52 -12.86 4.08 -6.84
CA SER A 52 -11.97 4.68 -7.84
C SER A 52 -10.74 5.31 -7.17
N LEU A 53 -9.57 5.15 -7.80
CA LEU A 53 -8.33 5.81 -7.34
C LEU A 53 -8.50 7.33 -7.24
N ALA A 54 -9.26 7.94 -8.14
CA ALA A 54 -9.50 9.38 -8.12
C ALA A 54 -10.20 9.82 -6.83
N ASN A 55 -11.22 9.08 -6.39
CA ASN A 55 -11.93 9.38 -5.13
C ASN A 55 -11.03 9.20 -3.92
N ILE A 56 -10.24 8.12 -3.90
CA ILE A 56 -9.28 7.84 -2.82
C ILE A 56 -8.27 9.00 -2.70
N PHE A 57 -7.71 9.43 -3.82
CA PHE A 57 -6.73 10.50 -3.84
C PHE A 57 -7.33 11.89 -3.60
N MET A 58 -8.56 12.16 -4.03
CA MET A 58 -9.27 13.39 -3.67
C MET A 58 -9.51 13.47 -2.16
N LEU A 59 -9.85 12.37 -1.49
CA LEU A 59 -9.99 12.32 -0.04
C LEU A 59 -8.65 12.62 0.65
N ALA A 60 -7.57 11.96 0.23
CA ALA A 60 -6.24 12.21 0.75
C ALA A 60 -5.80 13.66 0.53
N HIS A 61 -5.99 14.20 -0.68
CA HIS A 61 -5.67 15.58 -1.01
C HIS A 61 -6.45 16.58 -0.13
N ALA A 62 -7.75 16.39 0.07
CA ALA A 62 -8.58 17.27 0.90
C ALA A 62 -8.14 17.28 2.37
N SER A 63 -7.58 16.18 2.85
CA SER A 63 -7.14 16.02 4.25
C SER A 63 -5.73 16.52 4.50
N LEU A 64 -4.95 16.80 3.47
CA LEU A 64 -3.63 17.40 3.60
C LEU A 64 -3.74 18.93 3.74
N ARG A 65 -2.88 19.54 4.54
CA ARG A 65 -2.69 21.00 4.51
C ARG A 65 -1.98 21.43 3.21
N PRO A 66 -2.01 22.71 2.81
CA PRO A 66 -1.17 23.21 1.72
C PRO A 66 0.31 22.88 1.95
N GLY A 67 0.96 22.27 0.96
CA GLY A 67 2.33 21.74 1.07
C GLY A 67 2.46 20.44 1.84
N GLY A 68 1.35 19.82 2.27
CA GLY A 68 1.34 18.48 2.84
C GLY A 68 1.59 17.39 1.78
N VAL A 69 1.91 16.18 2.21
CA VAL A 69 2.37 15.11 1.34
C VAL A 69 1.59 13.81 1.51
N LEU A 70 1.23 13.18 0.39
CA LEU A 70 0.83 11.77 0.35
C LEU A 70 2.07 10.93 0.05
N VAL A 71 2.30 9.88 0.84
CA VAL A 71 3.36 8.89 0.62
C VAL A 71 2.72 7.49 0.56
N ALA A 72 2.80 6.85 -0.61
CA ALA A 72 2.14 5.58 -0.85
C ALA A 72 3.12 4.55 -1.44
N ALA A 73 3.25 3.41 -0.77
CA ALA A 73 3.95 2.26 -1.31
C ALA A 73 2.98 1.44 -2.16
N VAL A 74 3.38 1.07 -3.38
CA VAL A 74 2.52 0.32 -4.32
C VAL A 74 3.36 -0.69 -5.09
N PRO A 75 3.01 -2.00 -5.03
CA PRO A 75 3.69 -3.02 -5.80
C PRO A 75 3.37 -2.88 -7.30
N GLU A 76 4.39 -2.97 -8.15
CA GLU A 76 4.27 -2.92 -9.62
C GLU A 76 4.01 -4.32 -10.20
N LEU A 77 2.84 -4.86 -9.91
CA LEU A 77 2.47 -6.21 -10.35
C LEU A 77 2.09 -6.27 -11.85
N ASP A 78 1.81 -5.14 -12.48
CA ASP A 78 1.59 -5.01 -13.92
C ASP A 78 2.83 -5.40 -14.75
N ARG A 79 4.02 -5.34 -14.14
CA ARG A 79 5.29 -5.70 -14.78
C ARG A 79 5.63 -7.19 -14.72
N LEU A 80 4.87 -8.01 -14.02
CA LEU A 80 5.13 -9.44 -13.89
C LEU A 80 4.94 -10.21 -15.19
N GLY A 81 4.30 -9.65 -16.18
CA GLY A 81 4.05 -10.29 -17.48
C GLY A 81 3.23 -11.57 -17.33
N ALA A 82 3.72 -12.66 -17.94
CA ALA A 82 3.06 -13.95 -17.89
C ALA A 82 3.31 -14.72 -16.57
N PHE A 83 4.34 -14.35 -15.80
CA PHE A 83 4.63 -14.99 -14.52
C PHE A 83 3.83 -14.35 -13.40
N ARG A 84 2.94 -15.11 -12.80
CA ARG A 84 2.10 -14.68 -11.69
C ARG A 84 2.31 -15.61 -10.50
N PRO A 85 2.94 -15.12 -9.42
CA PRO A 85 3.13 -15.95 -8.22
C PRO A 85 1.79 -16.32 -7.61
N THR A 86 1.63 -17.58 -7.23
CA THR A 86 0.40 -18.08 -6.57
C THR A 86 0.58 -18.31 -5.08
N ALA A 87 1.82 -18.55 -4.64
CA ALA A 87 2.15 -18.75 -3.24
C ALA A 87 3.61 -18.35 -2.99
N PRO A 88 3.86 -17.19 -2.39
CA PRO A 88 5.22 -16.84 -1.94
C PRO A 88 5.66 -17.77 -0.80
N PRO A 89 6.97 -17.87 -0.51
CA PRO A 89 7.46 -18.67 0.60
C PRO A 89 6.76 -18.32 1.91
N PRO A 90 6.34 -19.33 2.70
CA PRO A 90 5.67 -19.09 3.98
C PRO A 90 6.58 -18.38 4.97
N LYS A 91 6.01 -17.54 5.82
CA LYS A 91 6.72 -16.93 6.95
C LYS A 91 6.56 -17.85 8.17
N VAL A 92 7.70 -18.29 8.72
CA VAL A 92 7.73 -19.18 9.88
C VAL A 92 8.30 -18.44 11.10
N HIS A 93 7.55 -18.42 12.20
CA HIS A 93 7.94 -17.84 13.48
C HIS A 93 7.57 -18.78 14.62
N GLY A 94 8.53 -19.61 15.03
CA GLY A 94 8.34 -20.59 16.10
C GLY A 94 7.27 -21.62 15.74
N ASP A 95 6.19 -21.62 16.51
CA ASP A 95 5.03 -22.48 16.36
C ASP A 95 3.96 -21.93 15.39
N ARG A 96 4.25 -20.81 14.72
CA ARG A 96 3.34 -20.13 13.79
C ARG A 96 3.88 -20.15 12.37
N VAL A 97 3.01 -20.48 11.42
CA VAL A 97 3.28 -20.37 9.98
C VAL A 97 2.22 -19.48 9.33
N THR A 98 2.63 -18.47 8.59
CA THR A 98 1.72 -17.64 7.78
C THR A 98 1.94 -17.97 6.31
N LEU A 99 0.87 -18.36 5.65
CA LEU A 99 0.79 -18.64 4.21
C LEU A 99 0.06 -17.50 3.53
N GLN A 100 0.47 -17.20 2.30
CA GLN A 100 -0.27 -16.32 1.39
C GLN A 100 -0.59 -17.10 0.12
N LEU A 101 -1.85 -17.10 -0.28
CA LEU A 101 -2.32 -17.73 -1.51
C LEU A 101 -2.90 -16.63 -2.40
N TRP A 102 -2.48 -16.62 -3.65
CA TRP A 102 -2.88 -15.61 -4.63
C TRP A 102 -3.68 -16.26 -5.74
N ASP A 103 -4.89 -15.78 -5.94
CA ASP A 103 -5.79 -16.21 -7.00
C ASP A 103 -5.96 -15.07 -8.03
N TRP A 104 -5.31 -15.22 -9.17
CA TRP A 104 -5.29 -14.20 -10.21
C TRP A 104 -6.52 -14.31 -11.11
N ALA A 105 -7.15 -13.16 -11.39
CA ALA A 105 -8.13 -13.07 -12.45
C ALA A 105 -7.48 -13.42 -13.82
N PRO A 106 -8.25 -14.02 -14.76
CA PRO A 106 -7.70 -14.43 -16.06
C PRO A 106 -7.04 -13.30 -16.86
N ASP A 107 -7.57 -12.07 -16.75
CA ASP A 107 -7.04 -10.89 -17.40
C ASP A 107 -5.77 -10.32 -16.70
N GLY A 108 -5.50 -10.77 -15.47
CA GLY A 108 -4.38 -10.30 -14.65
C GLY A 108 -4.50 -8.90 -14.09
N LEU A 109 -5.68 -8.30 -14.16
CA LEU A 109 -5.93 -6.95 -13.66
C LEU A 109 -6.34 -6.91 -12.19
N SER A 110 -6.61 -8.07 -11.61
CA SER A 110 -6.92 -8.22 -10.19
C SER A 110 -6.51 -9.59 -9.64
N TYR A 111 -6.45 -9.70 -8.33
CA TYR A 111 -6.17 -10.95 -7.64
C TYR A 111 -6.88 -11.02 -6.28
N GLY A 112 -7.24 -12.21 -5.87
CA GLY A 112 -7.59 -12.55 -4.51
C GLY A 112 -6.32 -12.85 -3.70
N LEU A 113 -6.25 -12.38 -2.47
CA LEU A 113 -5.21 -12.74 -1.52
C LEU A 113 -5.85 -13.38 -0.31
N GLU A 114 -5.51 -14.64 -0.07
CA GLU A 114 -5.86 -15.33 1.16
C GLU A 114 -4.63 -15.46 2.05
N VAL A 115 -4.74 -14.99 3.29
CA VAL A 115 -3.71 -15.11 4.32
C VAL A 115 -4.18 -16.10 5.37
N VAL A 116 -3.47 -17.22 5.49
CA VAL A 116 -3.80 -18.29 6.44
C VAL A 116 -2.69 -18.37 7.49
N THR A 117 -3.06 -18.29 8.76
CA THR A 117 -2.16 -18.52 9.87
C THR A 117 -2.41 -19.88 10.48
N LEU A 118 -1.36 -20.69 10.52
CA LEU A 118 -1.32 -21.99 11.18
C LEU A 118 -0.60 -21.88 12.51
N LEU A 119 -1.11 -22.57 13.53
CA LEU A 119 -0.43 -22.78 14.81
C LEU A 119 -0.14 -24.25 15.02
N ARG A 120 1.06 -24.55 15.51
CA ARG A 120 1.44 -25.90 15.90
C ARG A 120 0.82 -26.26 17.24
N ARG A 121 0.15 -27.41 17.29
CA ARG A 121 -0.43 -28.00 18.48
C ARG A 121 0.16 -29.41 18.68
N GLU A 122 -0.15 -30.05 19.79
CA GLU A 122 0.27 -31.43 20.04
C GLU A 122 -0.22 -32.41 18.97
N SER A 123 -1.44 -32.19 18.44
CA SER A 123 -2.07 -33.00 17.38
C SER A 123 -1.62 -32.66 15.96
N GLY A 124 -0.83 -31.60 15.74
CA GLY A 124 -0.39 -31.16 14.40
C GLY A 124 -0.58 -29.67 14.18
N TRP A 125 -0.79 -29.27 12.92
CA TRP A 125 -1.02 -27.88 12.54
C TRP A 125 -2.51 -27.59 12.43
N GLU A 126 -2.95 -26.50 13.04
CA GLU A 126 -4.34 -26.04 13.02
C GLU A 126 -4.42 -24.63 12.43
N ILE A 127 -5.47 -24.34 11.67
CA ILE A 127 -5.78 -22.99 11.20
C ILE A 127 -6.23 -22.16 12.40
N SER A 128 -5.47 -21.13 12.73
CA SER A 128 -5.81 -20.20 13.81
C SER A 128 -6.51 -18.95 13.33
N ALA A 129 -6.23 -18.53 12.09
CA ALA A 129 -6.87 -17.38 11.45
C ALA A 129 -6.80 -17.54 9.92
N SER A 130 -7.81 -17.02 9.24
CA SER A 130 -7.84 -16.86 7.79
C SER A 130 -8.51 -15.53 7.46
N ALA A 131 -7.94 -14.80 6.49
CA ALA A 131 -8.50 -13.58 5.96
C ALA A 131 -8.34 -13.57 4.43
N SER A 132 -9.39 -13.14 3.74
CA SER A 132 -9.40 -13.02 2.28
C SER A 132 -9.69 -11.59 1.88
N THR A 133 -8.93 -11.07 0.92
CA THR A 133 -9.07 -9.72 0.38
C THR A 133 -8.96 -9.76 -1.14
N ARG A 134 -9.51 -8.75 -1.81
CA ARG A 134 -9.36 -8.55 -3.24
C ARG A 134 -8.56 -7.30 -3.54
N HIS A 135 -7.74 -7.39 -4.57
CA HIS A 135 -6.81 -6.33 -4.94
C HIS A 135 -6.87 -6.11 -6.44
N ARG A 136 -6.71 -4.86 -6.82
CA ARG A 136 -6.54 -4.45 -8.21
C ARG A 136 -5.05 -4.28 -8.52
N VAL A 137 -4.64 -4.66 -9.71
CA VAL A 137 -3.28 -4.36 -10.20
C VAL A 137 -3.26 -2.91 -10.66
N LEU A 138 -2.34 -2.13 -10.11
CA LEU A 138 -2.17 -0.72 -10.41
C LEU A 138 -0.91 -0.52 -11.25
N SER A 139 -1.02 0.19 -12.35
CA SER A 139 0.12 0.58 -13.17
C SER A 139 0.68 1.94 -12.74
N ALA A 140 1.96 2.17 -13.04
CA ALA A 140 2.59 3.46 -12.76
C ALA A 140 1.90 4.63 -13.49
N ALA A 141 1.48 4.42 -14.73
CA ALA A 141 0.78 5.45 -15.51
C ALA A 141 -0.58 5.81 -14.92
N GLU A 142 -1.31 4.81 -14.41
CA GLU A 142 -2.61 5.01 -13.78
C GLU A 142 -2.46 5.75 -12.44
N MET A 143 -1.48 5.40 -11.63
CA MET A 143 -1.16 6.09 -10.39
C MET A 143 -0.85 7.57 -10.63
N ASP A 144 0.04 7.85 -11.59
CA ASP A 144 0.43 9.21 -11.96
C ASP A 144 -0.77 10.04 -12.42
N ALA A 145 -1.55 9.51 -13.35
CA ALA A 145 -2.74 10.18 -13.87
C ALA A 145 -3.78 10.46 -12.76
N ALA A 146 -4.02 9.51 -11.87
CA ALA A 146 -5.01 9.66 -10.80
C ALA A 146 -4.56 10.69 -9.74
N LEU A 147 -3.28 10.73 -9.40
CA LEU A 147 -2.71 11.72 -8.48
C LEU A 147 -2.83 13.15 -9.05
N HIS A 148 -2.46 13.35 -10.32
CA HIS A 148 -2.61 14.65 -10.96
C HIS A 148 -4.09 15.07 -11.07
N ALA A 149 -4.97 14.14 -11.44
CA ALA A 149 -6.41 14.40 -11.51
C ALA A 149 -7.03 14.78 -10.15
N ALA A 150 -6.46 14.29 -9.04
CA ALA A 150 -6.88 14.65 -7.69
C ALA A 150 -6.34 16.03 -7.22
N GLY A 151 -5.47 16.68 -8.00
CA GLY A 151 -4.96 18.02 -7.72
C GLY A 151 -3.57 18.08 -7.10
N PHE A 152 -2.85 16.96 -6.98
CA PHE A 152 -1.46 17.00 -6.55
C PHE A 152 -0.58 17.71 -7.57
N THR A 153 0.24 18.64 -7.11
CA THR A 153 1.05 19.52 -7.99
C THR A 153 2.40 18.95 -8.34
N THR A 154 2.97 18.14 -7.44
CA THR A 154 4.24 17.45 -7.64
C THR A 154 4.03 15.98 -7.34
N VAL A 155 4.34 15.13 -8.32
CA VAL A 155 4.25 13.68 -8.19
C VAL A 155 5.61 13.09 -8.54
N GLN A 156 6.16 12.31 -7.63
CA GLN A 156 7.43 11.62 -7.80
C GLN A 156 7.29 10.16 -7.43
N ARG A 157 7.88 9.29 -8.23
CA ARG A 157 8.00 7.86 -7.95
C ARG A 157 9.44 7.54 -7.55
N LEU A 158 9.63 7.05 -6.34
CA LEU A 158 10.91 6.56 -5.84
C LEU A 158 11.04 5.06 -6.07
N ALA A 159 12.16 4.62 -6.60
CA ALA A 159 12.46 3.20 -6.70
C ALA A 159 12.72 2.59 -5.30
N PRO A 160 12.58 1.25 -5.14
CA PRO A 160 12.80 0.60 -3.84
C PRO A 160 14.15 0.92 -3.21
N GLY A 161 15.23 1.01 -4.01
CA GLY A 161 16.56 1.36 -3.53
C GLY A 161 16.72 2.81 -3.06
N GLU A 162 15.86 3.72 -3.52
CA GLU A 162 15.88 5.15 -3.16
C GLU A 162 15.09 5.42 -1.89
N SER A 163 13.95 4.75 -1.72
CA SER A 163 13.07 4.94 -0.57
C SER A 163 13.42 4.07 0.64
N GLY A 164 14.15 2.97 0.44
CA GLY A 164 14.36 1.93 1.45
C GLY A 164 13.15 1.00 1.64
N SER A 165 12.07 1.20 0.88
CA SER A 165 10.93 0.26 0.80
C SER A 165 11.27 -0.92 -0.11
N ARG A 166 10.51 -2.01 0.00
CA ARG A 166 10.61 -3.18 -0.88
C ARG A 166 9.92 -2.98 -2.22
N VAL A 167 9.01 -2.03 -2.29
CA VAL A 167 8.22 -1.68 -3.47
C VAL A 167 8.41 -0.19 -3.77
N PRO A 168 8.08 0.26 -4.99
CA PRO A 168 8.12 1.68 -5.32
C PRO A 168 7.24 2.51 -4.39
N VAL A 169 7.70 3.72 -4.09
CA VAL A 169 7.00 4.68 -3.24
C VAL A 169 6.62 5.90 -4.07
N TRP A 170 5.36 6.25 -4.05
CA TRP A 170 4.82 7.46 -4.64
C TRP A 170 4.80 8.57 -3.60
N VAL A 171 5.32 9.72 -3.98
CA VAL A 171 5.32 10.95 -3.18
C VAL A 171 4.57 12.01 -3.96
N ALA A 172 3.49 12.53 -3.39
CA ALA A 172 2.66 13.52 -4.05
C ALA A 172 2.38 14.71 -3.11
N VAL A 173 2.69 15.92 -3.56
CA VAL A 173 2.55 17.15 -2.76
C VAL A 173 1.27 17.89 -3.14
N ARG A 174 0.51 18.31 -2.10
CA ARG A 174 -0.67 19.16 -2.24
C ARG A 174 -0.32 20.58 -2.60
#